data_fef5cd3963ee86ce358dae6c77a6a673
#
_entry.id   fef5cd3963ee86ce358dae6c77a6a673
#
_cell.length_a   1.000
_cell.length_b   1.000
_cell.length_c   1.000
_cell.angle_alpha   90.00
_cell.angle_beta   90.00
_cell.angle_gamma   90.00
#
_symmetry.space_group_name_H-M   'P 1'
#
loop_
_entity.id
_entity.type
_entity.pdbx_description
1 polymer ?
#
loop_
_entity_poly.entity_id
_entity_poly.type
_entity_poly.pdbx_seq_one_letter_code
_entity_poly.pdbx_strand_id
1 'polypeptide(L)'
;PSEMEGKVQAVLGVRSFISRQILTTLYDATGILVFTPVLFGYSPILTIVVIGFAVLQGVIDLMSKMRQKELGKGVGEANSKRIRSLRETVAGIDSVKTLSQEPIQRKEWRSNAATSIRRNFNILTAGNMTSAINGTLSSLMTVTIVFTGINLVFAGSLSAGSIISCNMLGGKIV
;
A
#
# COMPACT_ATOMS: atom_id res chain seq x y z
N PRO A 1 -1.20 -35.66 3.64
CA PRO A 1 -2.02 -34.86 2.70
C PRO A 1 -2.03 -33.38 3.06
N SER A 2 -2.25 -33.02 4.34
CA SER A 2 -2.38 -31.64 4.80
C SER A 2 -1.14 -30.75 4.64
N GLU A 3 0.05 -31.33 4.62
CA GLU A 3 1.31 -30.58 4.43
C GLU A 3 1.55 -30.24 2.96
N MET A 4 1.10 -31.09 2.05
CA MET A 4 1.14 -30.85 0.60
C MET A 4 0.13 -29.77 0.20
N GLU A 5 -1.07 -29.80 0.75
CA GLU A 5 -2.08 -28.74 0.52
C GLU A 5 -1.61 -27.36 0.99
N GLY A 6 -0.94 -27.30 2.14
CA GLY A 6 -0.34 -26.06 2.64
C GLY A 6 0.77 -25.52 1.72
N LYS A 7 1.61 -26.38 1.18
CA LYS A 7 2.65 -25.99 0.21
C LYS A 7 2.08 -25.55 -1.12
N VAL A 8 1.05 -26.23 -1.62
CA VAL A 8 0.35 -25.85 -2.86
C VAL A 8 -0.35 -24.49 -2.70
N GLN A 9 -1.05 -24.27 -1.60
CA GLN A 9 -1.68 -22.96 -1.31
C GLN A 9 -0.65 -21.83 -1.18
N ALA A 10 0.49 -22.09 -0.56
CA ALA A 10 1.57 -21.11 -0.46
C ALA A 10 2.13 -20.75 -1.86
N VAL A 11 2.35 -21.75 -2.73
CA VAL A 11 2.82 -21.54 -4.11
C VAL A 11 1.79 -20.76 -4.94
N LEU A 12 0.50 -21.11 -4.83
CA LEU A 12 -0.58 -20.38 -5.51
C LEU A 12 -0.71 -18.94 -5.01
N GLY A 13 -0.55 -18.73 -3.71
CA GLY A 13 -0.54 -17.39 -3.11
C GLY A 13 0.63 -16.53 -3.61
N VAL A 14 1.82 -17.09 -3.67
CA VAL A 14 3.02 -16.43 -4.22
C VAL A 14 2.84 -16.14 -5.70
N ARG A 15 2.35 -17.08 -6.49
CA ARG A 15 2.09 -16.89 -7.93
C ARG A 15 1.08 -15.76 -8.18
N SER A 16 -0.05 -15.76 -7.46
CA SER A 16 -1.07 -14.72 -7.62
C SER A 16 -0.59 -13.34 -7.18
N PHE A 17 0.22 -13.28 -6.11
CA PHE A 17 0.83 -12.05 -5.64
C PHE A 17 1.83 -11.49 -6.65
N ILE A 18 2.74 -12.32 -7.15
CA ILE A 18 3.75 -11.93 -8.15
C ILE A 18 3.07 -11.47 -9.44
N SER A 19 2.10 -12.23 -9.97
CA SER A 19 1.41 -11.88 -11.20
C SER A 19 0.66 -10.55 -11.08
N ARG A 20 -0.05 -10.32 -9.98
CA ARG A 20 -0.78 -9.07 -9.76
C ARG A 20 0.17 -7.88 -9.61
N GLN A 21 1.25 -8.03 -8.83
CA GLN A 21 2.21 -6.97 -8.60
C GLN A 21 2.96 -6.59 -9.90
N ILE A 22 3.37 -7.58 -10.69
CA ILE A 22 4.05 -7.34 -11.97
C ILE A 22 3.12 -6.65 -12.95
N LEU A 23 1.87 -7.12 -13.09
CA LEU A 23 0.90 -6.51 -13.99
C LEU A 23 0.60 -5.06 -13.63
N THR A 24 0.41 -4.75 -12.35
CA THR A 24 0.18 -3.37 -11.88
C THR A 24 1.40 -2.50 -12.18
N THR A 25 2.60 -2.95 -11.83
CA THR A 25 3.83 -2.19 -12.07
C THR A 25 4.08 -1.95 -13.58
N LEU A 26 3.78 -2.94 -14.42
CA LEU A 26 3.92 -2.80 -15.88
C LEU A 26 2.91 -1.80 -16.44
N TYR A 27 1.66 -1.85 -15.94
CA TYR A 27 0.62 -0.89 -16.32
C TYR A 27 0.98 0.55 -15.91
N ASP A 28 1.45 0.74 -14.69
CA ASP A 28 1.88 2.05 -14.18
C ASP A 28 3.09 2.59 -14.98
N ALA A 29 4.10 1.74 -15.25
CA ALA A 29 5.26 2.11 -16.05
C ALA A 29 4.87 2.51 -17.49
N THR A 30 3.95 1.78 -18.11
CA THR A 30 3.42 2.10 -19.44
C THR A 30 2.67 3.43 -19.41
N GLY A 31 1.87 3.68 -18.37
CA GLY A 31 1.16 4.94 -18.17
C GLY A 31 2.12 6.14 -18.13
N ILE A 32 3.16 6.06 -17.32
CA ILE A 32 4.18 7.12 -17.23
C ILE A 32 4.83 7.37 -18.59
N LEU A 33 5.22 6.31 -19.29
CA LEU A 33 5.94 6.39 -20.57
C LEU A 33 5.10 6.99 -21.69
N VAL A 34 3.78 6.73 -21.69
CA VAL A 34 2.85 7.26 -22.70
C VAL A 34 2.36 8.66 -22.35
N PHE A 35 2.00 8.90 -21.08
CA PHE A 35 1.38 10.17 -20.69
C PHE A 35 2.37 11.32 -20.53
N THR A 36 3.62 11.05 -20.19
CA THR A 36 4.64 12.10 -20.05
C THR A 36 4.91 12.86 -21.37
N PRO A 37 5.13 12.21 -22.53
CA PRO A 37 5.29 12.91 -23.81
C PRO A 37 4.04 13.69 -24.22
N VAL A 38 2.85 13.16 -23.95
CA VAL A 38 1.59 13.83 -24.26
C VAL A 38 1.45 15.11 -23.42
N LEU A 39 1.76 15.06 -22.14
CA LEU A 39 1.78 16.23 -21.26
C LEU A 39 2.79 17.27 -21.72
N PHE A 40 3.97 16.84 -22.18
CA PHE A 40 4.99 17.73 -22.68
C PHE A 40 4.54 18.48 -23.93
N GLY A 41 3.74 17.83 -24.77
CA GLY A 41 3.11 18.46 -25.96
C GLY A 41 2.07 19.53 -25.62
N TYR A 42 1.42 19.44 -24.45
CA TYR A 42 0.47 20.48 -23.99
C TYR A 42 1.20 21.65 -23.35
N SER A 43 2.08 21.42 -22.38
CA SER A 43 2.84 22.46 -21.70
C SER A 43 4.05 21.88 -20.96
N PRO A 44 5.27 22.29 -21.31
CA PRO A 44 6.47 21.85 -20.59
C PRO A 44 6.46 22.30 -19.11
N ILE A 45 5.88 23.46 -18.81
CA ILE A 45 5.81 23.97 -17.43
C ILE A 45 4.92 23.07 -16.54
N LEU A 46 3.73 22.71 -17.02
CA LEU A 46 2.84 21.83 -16.28
C LEU A 46 3.42 20.42 -16.15
N THR A 47 4.15 19.95 -17.17
CA THR A 47 4.84 18.65 -17.11
C THR A 47 5.90 18.62 -16.02
N ILE A 48 6.70 19.67 -15.86
CA ILE A 48 7.70 19.77 -14.78
C ILE A 48 7.03 19.75 -13.42
N VAL A 49 5.91 20.43 -13.26
CA VAL A 49 5.13 20.40 -12.00
C VAL A 49 4.67 18.99 -11.68
N VAL A 50 4.06 18.29 -12.65
CA VAL A 50 3.58 16.89 -12.45
C VAL A 50 4.74 15.96 -12.11
N ILE A 51 5.86 16.03 -12.84
CA ILE A 51 7.03 15.20 -12.57
C ILE A 51 7.60 15.49 -11.17
N GLY A 52 7.66 16.75 -10.76
CA GLY A 52 8.11 17.14 -9.44
C GLY A 52 7.27 16.50 -8.32
N PHE A 53 5.94 16.52 -8.44
CA PHE A 53 5.05 15.87 -7.50
C PHE A 53 5.17 14.34 -7.57
N ALA A 54 5.31 13.74 -8.76
CA ALA A 54 5.49 12.30 -8.94
C ALA A 54 6.77 11.79 -8.25
N VAL A 55 7.89 12.51 -8.40
CA VAL A 55 9.14 12.19 -7.72
C VAL A 55 9.00 12.29 -6.20
N LEU A 56 8.38 13.36 -5.72
CA LEU A 56 8.14 13.55 -4.28
C LEU A 56 7.29 12.42 -3.70
N GLN A 57 6.22 12.03 -4.39
CA GLN A 57 5.35 10.93 -4.00
C GLN A 57 6.09 9.58 -4.03
N GLY A 58 6.87 9.33 -5.08
CA GLY A 58 7.71 8.14 -5.18
C GLY A 58 8.71 7.98 -4.01
N VAL A 59 9.32 9.08 -3.57
CA VAL A 59 10.22 9.08 -2.40
C VAL A 59 9.45 8.72 -1.12
N ILE A 60 8.28 9.32 -0.91
CA ILE A 60 7.42 9.03 0.25
C ILE A 60 7.00 7.56 0.25
N ASP A 61 6.59 7.02 -0.89
CA ASP A 61 6.19 5.62 -1.03
C ASP A 61 7.34 4.66 -0.76
N LEU A 62 8.54 4.95 -1.25
CA LEU A 62 9.73 4.14 -0.97
C LEU A 62 10.05 4.09 0.52
N MET A 63 10.06 5.24 1.19
CA MET A 63 10.28 5.31 2.64
C MET A 63 9.20 4.55 3.42
N SER A 64 7.96 4.69 3.00
CA SER A 64 6.81 4.03 3.60
C SER A 64 6.85 2.51 3.44
N LYS A 65 7.20 2.02 2.24
CA LYS A 65 7.38 0.59 1.96
C LYS A 65 8.50 -0.03 2.81
N MET A 66 9.60 0.66 3.01
CA MET A 66 10.68 0.18 3.89
C MET A 66 10.19 0.03 5.33
N ARG A 67 9.48 1.02 5.86
CA ARG A 67 8.91 0.99 7.21
C ARG A 67 7.82 -0.09 7.36
N GLN A 68 6.93 -0.23 6.39
CA GLN A 68 5.89 -1.26 6.39
C GLN A 68 6.47 -2.67 6.30
N LYS A 69 7.56 -2.89 5.56
CA LYS A 69 8.26 -4.17 5.47
C LYS A 69 8.83 -4.59 6.83
N GLU A 70 9.38 -3.66 7.56
CA GLU A 70 9.93 -3.92 8.90
C GLU A 70 8.82 -4.26 9.92
N LEU A 71 7.74 -3.49 9.93
CA LEU A 71 6.55 -3.76 10.74
C LEU A 71 5.89 -5.09 10.36
N GLY A 72 5.85 -5.42 9.06
CA GLY A 72 5.24 -6.65 8.53
C GLY A 72 5.90 -7.94 9.00
N LYS A 73 7.22 -7.96 9.17
CA LYS A 73 7.94 -9.11 9.74
C LYS A 73 7.40 -9.46 11.12
N GLY A 74 7.27 -8.46 11.98
CA GLY A 74 6.76 -8.66 13.34
C GLY A 74 5.28 -9.08 13.40
N VAL A 75 4.46 -8.68 12.41
CA VAL A 75 3.06 -9.14 12.30
C VAL A 75 3.01 -10.62 11.95
N GLY A 76 3.82 -11.08 10.98
CA GLY A 76 3.89 -12.48 10.58
C GLY A 76 4.25 -13.40 11.75
N GLU A 77 5.27 -13.04 12.51
CA GLU A 77 5.71 -13.78 13.71
C GLU A 77 4.62 -13.85 14.80
N ALA A 78 3.99 -12.70 15.10
CA ALA A 78 2.93 -12.65 16.11
C ALA A 78 1.70 -13.46 15.69
N ASN A 79 1.33 -13.42 14.41
CA ASN A 79 0.22 -14.20 13.89
C ASN A 79 0.52 -15.70 13.90
N SER A 80 1.72 -16.10 13.50
CA SER A 80 2.19 -17.49 13.55
C SER A 80 2.18 -18.02 14.99
N LYS A 81 2.65 -17.24 15.96
CA LYS A 81 2.62 -17.59 17.38
C LYS A 81 1.19 -17.76 17.89
N ARG A 82 0.27 -16.87 17.49
CA ARG A 82 -1.15 -16.97 17.85
C ARG A 82 -1.79 -18.25 17.30
N ILE A 83 -1.55 -18.56 16.01
CA ILE A 83 -2.11 -19.76 15.36
C ILE A 83 -1.51 -21.02 15.98
N ARG A 84 -0.22 -21.02 16.28
CA ARG A 84 0.45 -22.15 16.94
C ARG A 84 -0.14 -22.43 18.33
N SER A 85 -0.27 -21.41 19.17
CA SER A 85 -0.89 -21.54 20.51
C SER A 85 -2.31 -22.11 20.41
N LEU A 86 -3.09 -21.67 19.42
CA LEU A 86 -4.44 -22.18 19.20
C LEU A 86 -4.44 -23.65 18.78
N ARG A 87 -3.55 -24.07 17.89
CA ARG A 87 -3.40 -25.47 17.46
C ARG A 87 -2.96 -26.37 18.61
N GLU A 88 -2.01 -25.93 19.42
CA GLU A 88 -1.53 -26.67 20.59
C GLU A 88 -2.65 -26.85 21.63
N THR A 89 -3.45 -25.81 21.88
CA THR A 89 -4.60 -25.88 22.79
C THR A 89 -5.68 -26.83 22.27
N VAL A 90 -6.00 -26.80 20.97
CA VAL A 90 -7.00 -27.69 20.37
C VAL A 90 -6.51 -29.13 20.35
N ALA A 91 -5.25 -29.37 20.02
CA ALA A 91 -4.66 -30.72 20.01
C ALA A 91 -4.57 -31.34 21.42
N GLY A 92 -4.36 -30.51 22.44
CA GLY A 92 -4.29 -30.95 23.85
C GLY A 92 -5.55 -30.70 24.66
N ILE A 93 -6.73 -30.56 24.05
CA ILE A 93 -7.97 -30.12 24.70
C ILE A 93 -8.37 -31.04 25.87
N ASP A 94 -8.16 -32.34 25.75
CA ASP A 94 -8.46 -33.33 26.76
C ASP A 94 -7.56 -33.12 28.00
N SER A 95 -6.28 -32.88 27.79
CA SER A 95 -5.34 -32.60 28.90
C SER A 95 -5.65 -31.26 29.58
N VAL A 96 -6.01 -30.24 28.80
CA VAL A 96 -6.39 -28.92 29.34
C VAL A 96 -7.63 -29.03 30.22
N LYS A 97 -8.63 -29.81 29.80
CA LYS A 97 -9.86 -30.05 30.55
C LYS A 97 -9.59 -30.90 31.83
N THR A 98 -8.84 -31.99 31.68
CA THR A 98 -8.55 -32.90 32.79
C THR A 98 -7.74 -32.22 33.89
N LEU A 99 -6.83 -31.32 33.54
CA LEU A 99 -5.97 -30.59 34.49
C LEU A 99 -6.54 -29.21 34.88
N SER A 100 -7.76 -28.87 34.47
CA SER A 100 -8.41 -27.56 34.74
C SER A 100 -7.54 -26.35 34.43
N GLN A 101 -6.73 -26.43 33.35
CA GLN A 101 -5.80 -25.39 32.93
C GLN A 101 -6.42 -24.34 31.98
N GLU A 102 -7.72 -24.36 31.80
CA GLU A 102 -8.47 -23.41 30.95
C GLU A 102 -8.17 -21.93 31.24
N PRO A 103 -8.06 -21.47 32.51
CA PRO A 103 -7.77 -20.07 32.80
C PRO A 103 -6.38 -19.64 32.33
N ILE A 104 -5.38 -20.52 32.40
CA ILE A 104 -3.99 -20.27 32.00
C ILE A 104 -3.93 -20.17 30.48
N GLN A 105 -4.51 -21.14 29.79
CA GLN A 105 -4.58 -21.16 28.32
C GLN A 105 -5.34 -19.96 27.78
N ARG A 106 -6.44 -19.57 28.40
CA ARG A 106 -7.19 -18.36 28.04
C ARG A 106 -6.37 -17.08 28.20
N LYS A 107 -5.58 -16.98 29.27
CA LYS A 107 -4.69 -15.83 29.52
C LYS A 107 -3.59 -15.75 28.45
N GLU A 108 -2.96 -16.87 28.13
CA GLU A 108 -1.93 -16.94 27.11
C GLU A 108 -2.47 -16.59 25.72
N TRP A 109 -3.62 -17.16 25.36
CA TRP A 109 -4.27 -16.84 24.10
C TRP A 109 -4.62 -15.36 23.99
N ARG A 110 -5.19 -14.76 25.03
CA ARG A 110 -5.50 -13.32 25.07
C ARG A 110 -4.25 -12.47 24.91
N SER A 111 -3.15 -12.82 25.54
CA SER A 111 -1.87 -12.10 25.41
C SER A 111 -1.32 -12.17 23.99
N ASN A 112 -1.31 -13.36 23.39
CA ASN A 112 -0.87 -13.57 22.01
C ASN A 112 -1.79 -12.87 21.00
N ALA A 113 -3.10 -12.89 21.22
CA ALA A 113 -4.08 -12.19 20.41
C ALA A 113 -3.90 -10.66 20.50
N ALA A 114 -3.76 -10.12 21.71
CA ALA A 114 -3.53 -8.69 21.93
C ALA A 114 -2.25 -8.21 21.23
N THR A 115 -1.17 -8.97 21.31
CA THR A 115 0.09 -8.66 20.63
C THR A 115 -0.06 -8.67 19.10
N SER A 116 -0.75 -9.68 18.57
CA SER A 116 -1.05 -9.77 17.13
C SER A 116 -1.89 -8.59 16.65
N ILE A 117 -2.95 -8.24 17.38
CA ILE A 117 -3.83 -7.11 17.06
C ILE A 117 -3.06 -5.79 17.08
N ARG A 118 -2.25 -5.56 18.13
CA ARG A 118 -1.45 -4.33 18.25
C ARG A 118 -0.46 -4.17 17.09
N ARG A 119 0.22 -5.23 16.69
CA ARG A 119 1.16 -5.20 15.55
C ARG A 119 0.42 -4.97 14.23
N ASN A 120 -0.74 -5.61 14.03
CA ASN A 120 -1.60 -5.36 12.88
C ASN A 120 -2.09 -3.90 12.83
N PHE A 121 -2.51 -3.36 13.96
CA PHE A 121 -2.93 -1.97 14.05
C PHE A 121 -1.81 -1.01 13.65
N ASN A 122 -0.59 -1.25 14.09
CA ASN A 122 0.56 -0.39 13.76
C ASN A 122 0.87 -0.39 12.25
N ILE A 123 0.78 -1.55 11.57
CA ILE A 123 1.01 -1.61 10.12
C ILE A 123 -0.12 -0.95 9.34
N LEU A 124 -1.37 -1.15 9.76
CA LEU A 124 -2.54 -0.51 9.15
C LEU A 124 -2.48 1.01 9.32
N THR A 125 -2.13 1.49 10.51
CA THR A 125 -1.97 2.93 10.78
C THR A 125 -0.86 3.53 9.92
N ALA A 126 0.28 2.85 9.79
CA ALA A 126 1.36 3.29 8.92
C ALA A 126 0.91 3.36 7.44
N GLY A 127 0.14 2.37 6.97
CA GLY A 127 -0.44 2.36 5.62
C GLY A 127 -1.43 3.50 5.40
N ASN A 128 -2.36 3.69 6.34
CA ASN A 128 -3.36 4.75 6.26
C ASN A 128 -2.72 6.15 6.31
N MET A 129 -1.68 6.33 7.11
CA MET A 129 -0.94 7.59 7.16
C MET A 129 -0.27 7.91 5.82
N THR A 130 0.33 6.91 5.17
CA THR A 130 0.90 7.06 3.84
C THR A 130 -0.17 7.44 2.82
N SER A 131 -1.31 6.76 2.83
CA SER A 131 -2.43 7.07 1.93
C SER A 131 -2.98 8.48 2.15
N ALA A 132 -3.06 8.94 3.39
CA ALA A 132 -3.49 10.31 3.71
C ALA A 132 -2.49 11.35 3.19
N ILE A 133 -1.18 11.11 3.36
CA ILE A 133 -0.13 12.01 2.83
C ILE A 133 -0.21 12.06 1.31
N ASN A 134 -0.33 10.91 0.63
CA ASN A 134 -0.44 10.83 -0.81
C ASN A 134 -1.71 11.53 -1.33
N GLY A 135 -2.83 11.36 -0.66
CA GLY A 135 -4.08 12.06 -1.00
C GLY A 135 -3.95 13.59 -0.87
N THR A 136 -3.29 14.07 0.19
CA THR A 136 -3.01 15.49 0.38
C THR A 136 -2.06 16.02 -0.72
N LEU A 137 -1.02 15.27 -1.05
CA LEU A 137 -0.06 15.65 -2.09
C LEU A 137 -0.72 15.71 -3.47
N SER A 138 -1.58 14.75 -3.79
CA SER A 138 -2.37 14.74 -5.02
C SER A 138 -3.33 15.96 -5.11
N SER A 139 -3.95 16.32 -3.99
CA SER A 139 -4.79 17.53 -3.92
C SER A 139 -3.98 18.80 -4.13
N LEU A 140 -2.80 18.90 -3.52
CA LEU A 140 -1.87 20.02 -3.74
C LEU A 140 -1.40 20.11 -5.19
N MET A 141 -1.08 18.99 -5.81
CA MET A 141 -0.74 18.91 -7.23
C MET A 141 -1.88 19.47 -8.09
N THR A 142 -3.11 19.04 -7.86
CA THR A 142 -4.29 19.54 -8.59
C THR A 142 -4.43 21.06 -8.47
N VAL A 143 -4.32 21.60 -7.26
CA VAL A 143 -4.39 23.05 -7.01
C VAL A 143 -3.24 23.78 -7.77
N THR A 144 -2.04 23.23 -7.73
CA THR A 144 -0.87 23.82 -8.38
C THR A 144 -1.02 23.79 -9.91
N ILE A 145 -1.53 22.69 -10.49
CA ILE A 145 -1.81 22.57 -11.93
C ILE A 145 -2.85 23.60 -12.36
N VAL A 146 -3.95 23.73 -11.59
CA VAL A 146 -5.02 24.68 -11.91
C VAL A 146 -4.52 26.11 -11.81
N PHE A 147 -3.81 26.47 -10.73
CA PHE A 147 -3.27 27.81 -10.53
C PHE A 147 -2.28 28.20 -11.65
N THR A 148 -1.32 27.32 -11.93
CA THR A 148 -0.32 27.55 -12.98
C THR A 148 -0.98 27.57 -14.37
N GLY A 149 -1.92 26.66 -14.60
CA GLY A 149 -2.67 26.55 -15.85
C GLY A 149 -3.50 27.80 -16.16
N ILE A 150 -4.20 28.36 -15.15
CA ILE A 150 -4.98 29.60 -15.31
C ILE A 150 -4.06 30.74 -15.75
N ASN A 151 -2.90 30.90 -15.14
CA ASN A 151 -1.93 31.95 -15.53
C ASN A 151 -1.48 31.76 -17.00
N LEU A 152 -1.26 30.53 -17.45
CA LEU A 152 -0.87 30.21 -18.83
C LEU A 152 -2.01 30.43 -19.84
N VAL A 153 -3.27 30.22 -19.42
CA VAL A 153 -4.44 30.56 -20.26
C VAL A 153 -4.60 32.05 -20.41
N PHE A 154 -4.44 32.85 -19.34
CA PHE A 154 -4.46 34.30 -19.43
C PHE A 154 -3.30 34.87 -20.28
N ALA A 155 -2.16 34.19 -20.29
CA ALA A 155 -1.05 34.50 -21.20
C ALA A 155 -1.29 34.06 -22.65
N GLY A 156 -2.42 33.45 -22.96
CA GLY A 156 -2.77 32.99 -24.31
C GLY A 156 -2.01 31.75 -24.81
N SER A 157 -1.23 31.10 -23.91
CA SER A 157 -0.36 29.97 -24.30
C SER A 157 -1.05 28.60 -24.15
N LEU A 158 -2.20 28.52 -23.46
CA LEU A 158 -2.94 27.30 -23.23
C LEU A 158 -4.45 27.49 -23.37
N SER A 159 -5.16 26.41 -23.71
CA SER A 159 -6.62 26.39 -23.64
C SER A 159 -7.10 25.87 -22.26
N ALA A 160 -8.33 26.25 -21.88
CA ALA A 160 -8.93 25.73 -20.65
C ALA A 160 -9.04 24.19 -20.67
N GLY A 161 -9.31 23.59 -21.83
CA GLY A 161 -9.35 22.14 -22.00
C GLY A 161 -7.99 21.45 -21.72
N SER A 162 -6.87 22.12 -22.02
CA SER A 162 -5.54 21.61 -21.73
C SER A 162 -5.26 21.48 -20.23
N ILE A 163 -5.79 22.37 -19.40
CA ILE A 163 -5.67 22.27 -17.92
C ILE A 163 -6.37 21.00 -17.42
N ILE A 164 -7.59 20.74 -17.90
CA ILE A 164 -8.36 19.56 -17.52
C ILE A 164 -7.63 18.29 -17.95
N SER A 165 -7.13 18.26 -19.19
CA SER A 165 -6.35 17.13 -19.71
C SER A 165 -5.07 16.89 -18.90
N CYS A 166 -4.32 17.95 -18.56
CA CYS A 166 -3.11 17.85 -17.75
C CYS A 166 -3.41 17.36 -16.33
N ASN A 167 -4.52 17.80 -15.72
CA ASN A 167 -4.92 17.32 -14.41
C ASN A 167 -5.31 15.83 -14.41
N MET A 168 -6.08 15.40 -15.43
CA MET A 168 -6.48 13.99 -15.58
C MET A 168 -5.27 13.09 -15.86
N LEU A 169 -4.37 13.49 -16.73
CA LEU A 169 -3.17 12.72 -17.06
C LEU A 169 -2.15 12.75 -15.92
N GLY A 170 -1.97 13.90 -15.26
CA GLY A 170 -1.12 14.04 -14.08
C GLY A 170 -1.55 13.10 -12.95
N GLY A 171 -2.86 13.00 -12.68
CA GLY A 171 -3.40 12.06 -11.69
C GLY A 171 -3.26 10.58 -12.06
N LYS A 172 -2.82 10.25 -13.29
CA LYS A 172 -2.48 8.88 -13.71
C LYS A 172 -0.99 8.57 -13.59
N ILE A 173 -0.16 9.60 -13.56
CA ILE A 173 1.31 9.49 -13.38
C ILE A 173 1.66 9.40 -11.89
N VAL A 174 0.91 10.06 -11.05
CA VAL A 174 1.02 10.15 -9.59
C VAL A 174 0.09 9.19 -8.90
#